data_6ba3bd1dc29505d682cda95356790565
#
_entry.id   6ba3bd1dc29505d682cda95356790565
#
_cell.length_a   1.000
_cell.length_b   1.000
_cell.length_c   1.000
_cell.angle_alpha   90.00
_cell.angle_beta   90.00
_cell.angle_gamma   90.00
#
_symmetry.space_group_name_H-M   'P 1'
#
loop_
_entity.id
_entity.type
_entity.pdbx_description
1 polymer ?
#
loop_
_entity_poly.entity_id
_entity_poly.type
_entity_poly.pdbx_seq_one_letter_code
_entity_poly.pdbx_strand_id
1 'polypeptide(L)'
;MNHDFSIIDACMLANDEQACELYLAGLQFSAIPRCNQCERQMTARKDRANSFRCHSCNTSKTSYADTIFKGCKISKGHVLLLGYLFVCEIPLIKVSQMTGHCPKTVRYWCNLFRQAITFNLEATNDENKIGGDDVVVEIDESKFGKRKYNRGHRVEGVWVVGGRERTGDKRMFAAKVDNRSAETLLALIQCHVLPGTTIL
;
A
#
# COMPACT_ATOMS: atom_id res chain seq x y z
N MET A 1 19.74 -8.31 -15.21
CA MET A 1 19.07 -7.04 -15.53
C MET A 1 17.71 -7.09 -14.88
N ASN A 2 17.50 -6.30 -13.85
CA ASN A 2 16.14 -6.11 -13.30
C ASN A 2 15.37 -5.36 -14.38
N HIS A 3 14.48 -6.04 -15.06
CA HIS A 3 13.54 -5.41 -15.98
C HIS A 3 12.52 -4.70 -15.09
N ASP A 4 12.56 -3.38 -15.06
CA ASP A 4 11.56 -2.62 -14.32
C ASP A 4 10.18 -2.92 -14.90
N PHE A 5 9.22 -3.27 -14.02
CA PHE A 5 7.85 -3.59 -14.42
C PHE A 5 7.22 -2.39 -15.13
N SER A 6 6.84 -2.58 -16.38
CA SER A 6 6.36 -1.52 -17.28
C SER A 6 4.84 -1.54 -17.45
N ILE A 7 4.31 -0.49 -18.10
CA ILE A 7 2.89 -0.45 -18.51
C ILE A 7 2.56 -1.58 -19.49
N ILE A 8 3.51 -1.98 -20.34
CA ILE A 8 3.33 -3.08 -21.30
C ILE A 8 3.13 -4.39 -20.54
N ASP A 9 3.97 -4.66 -19.52
CA ASP A 9 3.85 -5.85 -18.68
C ASP A 9 2.50 -5.86 -17.95
N ALA A 10 2.09 -4.73 -17.38
CA ALA A 10 0.79 -4.60 -16.72
C ALA A 10 -0.38 -4.87 -17.67
N CYS A 11 -0.30 -4.38 -18.91
CA CYS A 11 -1.34 -4.64 -19.94
C CYS A 11 -1.33 -6.11 -20.40
N MET A 12 -0.17 -6.73 -20.56
CA MET A 12 -0.08 -8.15 -20.89
C MET A 12 -0.73 -9.02 -19.81
N LEU A 13 -0.39 -8.78 -18.53
CA LEU A 13 -0.98 -9.49 -17.39
C LEU A 13 -2.49 -9.24 -17.25
N ALA A 14 -2.98 -8.06 -17.64
CA ALA A 14 -4.41 -7.77 -17.62
C ALA A 14 -5.21 -8.57 -18.65
N ASN A 15 -4.58 -8.92 -19.77
CA ASN A 15 -5.22 -9.64 -20.89
C ASN A 15 -4.94 -11.14 -20.92
N ASP A 16 -3.96 -11.63 -20.13
CA ASP A 16 -3.59 -13.04 -20.05
C ASP A 16 -3.65 -13.52 -18.60
N GLU A 17 -4.72 -14.26 -18.25
CA GLU A 17 -4.93 -14.78 -16.91
C GLU A 17 -3.84 -15.77 -16.49
N GLN A 18 -3.37 -16.60 -17.43
CA GLN A 18 -2.34 -17.60 -17.16
C GLN A 18 -0.99 -16.94 -16.87
N ALA A 19 -0.60 -15.96 -17.69
CA ALA A 19 0.60 -15.18 -17.46
C ALA A 19 0.53 -14.42 -16.11
N CYS A 20 -0.63 -13.86 -15.76
CA CYS A 20 -0.86 -13.20 -14.49
C CYS A 20 -0.69 -14.17 -13.31
N GLU A 21 -1.26 -15.37 -13.36
CA GLU A 21 -1.10 -16.38 -12.31
C GLU A 21 0.37 -16.81 -12.13
N LEU A 22 1.11 -16.99 -13.23
CA LEU A 22 2.54 -17.31 -13.18
C LEU A 22 3.35 -16.15 -12.55
N TYR A 23 3.05 -14.94 -12.93
CA TYR A 23 3.70 -13.75 -12.35
C TYR A 23 3.45 -13.64 -10.84
N LEU A 24 2.21 -13.79 -10.41
CA LEU A 24 1.84 -13.76 -8.98
C LEU A 24 2.46 -14.92 -8.20
N ALA A 25 2.60 -16.10 -8.82
CA ALA A 25 3.29 -17.23 -8.21
C ALA A 25 4.78 -16.91 -7.96
N GLY A 26 5.43 -16.25 -8.91
CA GLY A 26 6.82 -15.78 -8.77
C GLY A 26 7.01 -14.76 -7.63
N LEU A 27 5.97 -13.99 -7.29
CA LEU A 27 5.96 -13.06 -6.15
C LEU A 27 5.61 -13.75 -4.81
N GLN A 28 5.67 -15.08 -4.73
CA GLN A 28 5.38 -15.89 -3.54
C GLN A 28 3.93 -15.84 -3.03
N PHE A 29 2.97 -15.32 -3.81
CA PHE A 29 1.55 -15.40 -3.47
C PHE A 29 1.01 -16.85 -3.49
N SER A 30 1.80 -17.81 -3.95
CA SER A 30 1.43 -19.23 -4.07
C SER A 30 1.96 -20.11 -2.93
N ALA A 31 2.50 -19.55 -1.87
CA ALA A 31 2.95 -20.33 -0.71
C ALA A 31 1.80 -21.18 -0.17
N ILE A 32 2.08 -22.46 0.13
CA ILE A 32 1.09 -23.36 0.71
C ILE A 32 0.66 -22.79 2.07
N PRO A 33 -0.61 -22.38 2.24
CA PRO A 33 -1.05 -21.71 3.45
C PRO A 33 -1.14 -22.68 4.63
N ARG A 34 -1.08 -22.14 5.84
CA ARG A 34 -1.44 -22.86 7.07
C ARG A 34 -2.93 -22.72 7.35
N CYS A 35 -3.50 -23.74 7.98
CA CYS A 35 -4.89 -23.72 8.41
C CYS A 35 -5.09 -22.74 9.56
N ASN A 36 -6.08 -21.85 9.46
CA ASN A 36 -6.35 -20.87 10.50
C ASN A 36 -6.94 -21.48 11.80
N GLN A 37 -7.38 -22.76 11.77
CA GLN A 37 -7.97 -23.42 12.94
C GLN A 37 -6.98 -24.33 13.69
N CYS A 38 -6.04 -24.97 13.00
CA CYS A 38 -5.13 -25.94 13.60
C CYS A 38 -3.66 -25.74 13.21
N GLU A 39 -3.35 -24.66 12.48
CA GLU A 39 -2.01 -24.24 12.05
C GLU A 39 -1.24 -25.27 11.20
N ARG A 40 -1.83 -26.44 10.91
CA ARG A 40 -1.22 -27.45 10.04
C ARG A 40 -1.12 -26.94 8.62
N GLN A 41 -0.10 -27.38 7.91
CA GLN A 41 0.07 -27.11 6.49
C GLN A 41 -1.09 -27.70 5.71
N MET A 42 -1.67 -26.94 4.81
CA MET A 42 -2.79 -27.36 3.96
C MET A 42 -2.28 -28.08 2.71
N THR A 43 -3.11 -28.87 2.07
CA THR A 43 -2.77 -29.59 0.84
C THR A 43 -3.50 -28.98 -0.35
N ALA A 44 -2.79 -28.81 -1.46
CA ALA A 44 -3.37 -28.31 -2.70
C ALA A 44 -4.48 -29.25 -3.20
N ARG A 45 -5.57 -28.69 -3.63
CA ARG A 45 -6.69 -29.44 -4.23
C ARG A 45 -6.39 -29.75 -5.69
N LYS A 46 -6.67 -30.97 -6.12
CA LYS A 46 -6.48 -31.41 -7.50
C LYS A 46 -7.60 -30.91 -8.45
N ASP A 47 -8.79 -30.69 -7.87
CA ASP A 47 -10.01 -30.32 -8.60
C ASP A 47 -10.20 -28.81 -8.77
N ARG A 48 -9.38 -28.00 -8.10
CA ARG A 48 -9.52 -26.55 -8.13
C ARG A 48 -8.16 -25.87 -7.95
N ALA A 49 -7.71 -25.17 -9.00
CA ALA A 49 -6.47 -24.39 -8.96
C ALA A 49 -6.49 -23.34 -7.84
N ASN A 50 -5.31 -23.04 -7.29
CA ASN A 50 -5.12 -22.04 -6.23
C ASN A 50 -6.01 -22.23 -4.98
N SER A 51 -6.42 -23.51 -4.70
CA SER A 51 -7.25 -23.87 -3.56
C SER A 51 -6.58 -24.96 -2.75
N PHE A 52 -6.64 -24.82 -1.43
CA PHE A 52 -6.02 -25.73 -0.47
C PHE A 52 -7.08 -26.24 0.50
N ARG A 53 -6.88 -27.47 1.01
CA ARG A 53 -7.75 -28.09 2.01
C ARG A 53 -6.93 -28.56 3.20
N CYS A 54 -7.45 -28.31 4.39
CA CYS A 54 -6.94 -28.91 5.61
C CYS A 54 -7.61 -30.25 5.83
N HIS A 55 -6.82 -31.33 5.89
CA HIS A 55 -7.34 -32.68 6.13
C HIS A 55 -7.83 -32.90 7.57
N SER A 56 -7.34 -32.10 8.54
CA SER A 56 -7.75 -32.23 9.94
C SER A 56 -9.06 -31.49 10.26
N CYS A 57 -9.24 -30.27 9.70
CA CYS A 57 -10.39 -29.43 10.00
C CYS A 57 -11.41 -29.37 8.84
N ASN A 58 -11.12 -30.01 7.71
CA ASN A 58 -11.92 -29.94 6.48
C ASN A 58 -12.17 -28.51 5.93
N THR A 59 -11.45 -27.51 6.45
CA THR A 59 -11.53 -26.14 5.95
C THR A 59 -10.83 -26.00 4.61
N SER A 60 -11.33 -25.12 3.76
CA SER A 60 -10.70 -24.78 2.47
C SER A 60 -10.29 -23.31 2.46
N LYS A 61 -9.15 -23.03 1.80
CA LYS A 61 -8.59 -21.68 1.67
C LYS A 61 -8.03 -21.52 0.26
N THR A 62 -8.12 -20.34 -0.31
CA THR A 62 -7.47 -20.03 -1.58
C THR A 62 -6.10 -19.40 -1.32
N SER A 63 -5.19 -19.46 -2.28
CA SER A 63 -3.87 -18.76 -2.21
C SER A 63 -4.02 -17.27 -1.90
N TYR A 64 -5.13 -16.69 -2.32
CA TYR A 64 -5.39 -15.25 -2.20
C TYR A 64 -6.26 -14.87 -1.01
N ALA A 65 -6.55 -15.80 -0.08
CA ALA A 65 -7.51 -15.58 1.01
C ALA A 65 -7.11 -14.43 1.96
N ASP A 66 -5.80 -14.25 2.17
CA ASP A 66 -5.25 -13.23 3.08
C ASP A 66 -4.52 -12.11 2.31
N THR A 67 -4.93 -11.86 1.07
CA THR A 67 -4.34 -10.85 0.20
C THR A 67 -5.40 -9.84 -0.27
N ILE A 68 -4.95 -8.77 -0.91
CA ILE A 68 -5.83 -7.78 -1.55
C ILE A 68 -6.72 -8.40 -2.63
N PHE A 69 -6.38 -9.59 -3.15
CA PHE A 69 -7.17 -10.29 -4.17
C PHE A 69 -8.34 -11.09 -3.60
N LYS A 70 -8.51 -11.14 -2.27
CA LYS A 70 -9.61 -11.86 -1.63
C LYS A 70 -10.97 -11.34 -2.11
N GLY A 71 -11.74 -12.21 -2.77
CA GLY A 71 -13.07 -11.88 -3.25
C GLY A 71 -13.12 -10.80 -4.33
N CYS A 72 -12.01 -10.51 -5.01
CA CYS A 72 -12.01 -9.55 -6.11
C CYS A 72 -12.93 -10.01 -7.24
N LYS A 73 -13.70 -9.06 -7.81
CA LYS A 73 -14.67 -9.29 -8.89
C LYS A 73 -14.08 -9.00 -10.27
N ILE A 74 -12.95 -8.36 -10.34
CA ILE A 74 -12.18 -8.12 -11.57
C ILE A 74 -10.99 -9.07 -11.61
N SER A 75 -10.42 -9.32 -12.77
CA SER A 75 -9.25 -10.19 -12.90
C SER A 75 -8.07 -9.63 -12.10
N LYS A 76 -7.21 -10.50 -11.60
CA LYS A 76 -6.01 -10.10 -10.85
C LYS A 76 -5.06 -9.26 -11.72
N GLY A 77 -4.97 -9.58 -13.01
CA GLY A 77 -4.19 -8.77 -13.96
C GLY A 77 -4.70 -7.34 -14.08
N HIS A 78 -6.03 -7.13 -14.08
CA HIS A 78 -6.61 -5.78 -14.01
C HIS A 78 -6.32 -5.08 -12.68
N VAL A 79 -6.27 -5.81 -11.55
CA VAL A 79 -5.84 -5.23 -10.27
C VAL A 79 -4.38 -4.76 -10.34
N LEU A 80 -3.48 -5.55 -10.95
CA LEU A 80 -2.08 -5.15 -11.17
C LEU A 80 -1.97 -3.92 -12.07
N LEU A 81 -2.75 -3.87 -13.15
CA LEU A 81 -2.79 -2.70 -14.03
C LEU A 81 -3.29 -1.45 -13.29
N LEU A 82 -4.34 -1.57 -12.49
CA LEU A 82 -4.82 -0.46 -11.66
C LEU A 82 -3.78 -0.03 -10.62
N GLY A 83 -3.04 -0.97 -10.04
CA GLY A 83 -1.93 -0.70 -9.13
C GLY A 83 -0.79 0.06 -9.81
N TYR A 84 -0.41 -0.35 -11.01
CA TYR A 84 0.59 0.35 -11.81
C TYR A 84 0.19 1.79 -12.10
N LEU A 85 -1.04 2.01 -12.60
CA LEU A 85 -1.55 3.35 -12.89
C LEU A 85 -1.70 4.21 -11.63
N PHE A 86 -1.97 3.59 -10.48
CA PHE A 86 -2.00 4.28 -9.18
C PHE A 86 -0.60 4.77 -8.77
N VAL A 87 0.43 3.94 -8.91
CA VAL A 87 1.83 4.32 -8.61
C VAL A 87 2.32 5.42 -9.57
N CYS A 88 1.87 5.40 -10.83
CA CYS A 88 2.14 6.45 -11.79
C CYS A 88 1.32 7.75 -11.56
N GLU A 89 0.55 7.83 -10.47
CA GLU A 89 -0.28 8.99 -10.09
C GLU A 89 -1.28 9.45 -11.16
N ILE A 90 -1.74 8.52 -12.02
CA ILE A 90 -2.71 8.84 -13.07
C ILE A 90 -4.05 9.23 -12.43
N PRO A 91 -4.67 10.37 -12.81
CA PRO A 91 -5.96 10.79 -12.26
C PRO A 91 -7.06 9.73 -12.44
N LEU A 92 -7.87 9.48 -11.40
CA LEU A 92 -8.89 8.41 -11.37
C LEU A 92 -9.82 8.41 -12.59
N ILE A 93 -10.19 9.59 -13.08
CA ILE A 93 -11.05 9.70 -14.26
C ILE A 93 -10.34 9.18 -15.52
N LYS A 94 -9.04 9.43 -15.64
CA LYS A 94 -8.22 8.91 -16.75
C LYS A 94 -8.02 7.41 -16.65
N VAL A 95 -7.75 6.89 -15.45
CA VAL A 95 -7.67 5.44 -15.19
C VAL A 95 -8.97 4.75 -15.63
N SER A 96 -10.13 5.31 -15.26
CA SER A 96 -11.44 4.79 -15.68
C SER A 96 -11.59 4.75 -17.22
N GLN A 97 -11.17 5.81 -17.91
CA GLN A 97 -11.19 5.88 -19.37
C GLN A 97 -10.24 4.88 -20.04
N MET A 98 -9.03 4.72 -19.49
CA MET A 98 -8.00 3.85 -20.05
C MET A 98 -8.31 2.35 -19.85
N THR A 99 -8.91 1.98 -18.72
CA THR A 99 -9.13 0.59 -18.33
C THR A 99 -10.55 0.09 -18.60
N GLY A 100 -11.49 0.99 -18.93
CA GLY A 100 -12.91 0.66 -19.08
C GLY A 100 -13.65 0.35 -17.77
N HIS A 101 -12.97 0.39 -16.63
CA HIS A 101 -13.61 0.18 -15.33
C HIS A 101 -14.40 1.42 -14.89
N CYS A 102 -15.54 1.21 -14.25
CA CYS A 102 -16.32 2.31 -13.73
C CYS A 102 -15.55 3.10 -12.64
N PRO A 103 -15.77 4.40 -12.50
CA PRO A 103 -15.06 5.25 -11.53
C PRO A 103 -15.17 4.76 -10.08
N LYS A 104 -16.27 4.10 -9.73
CA LYS A 104 -16.48 3.51 -8.40
C LYS A 104 -15.51 2.36 -8.14
N THR A 105 -15.29 1.48 -9.12
CA THR A 105 -14.33 0.36 -9.04
C THR A 105 -12.90 0.89 -8.92
N VAL A 106 -12.53 1.86 -9.76
CA VAL A 106 -11.19 2.48 -9.72
C VAL A 106 -10.93 3.10 -8.34
N ARG A 107 -11.89 3.87 -7.83
CA ARG A 107 -11.77 4.50 -6.49
C ARG A 107 -11.64 3.46 -5.38
N TYR A 108 -12.40 2.37 -5.43
CA TYR A 108 -12.32 1.29 -4.47
C TYR A 108 -10.90 0.71 -4.41
N TRP A 109 -10.32 0.35 -5.55
CA TRP A 109 -8.98 -0.23 -5.62
C TRP A 109 -7.89 0.76 -5.19
N CYS A 110 -7.97 2.01 -5.63
CA CYS A 110 -7.02 3.04 -5.18
C CYS A 110 -7.07 3.26 -3.66
N ASN A 111 -8.24 3.19 -3.04
CA ASN A 111 -8.35 3.26 -1.58
C ASN A 111 -7.75 2.03 -0.91
N LEU A 112 -7.96 0.84 -1.48
CA LEU A 112 -7.38 -0.40 -0.95
C LEU A 112 -5.84 -0.39 -1.05
N PHE A 113 -5.28 0.12 -2.15
CA PHE A 113 -3.83 0.30 -2.29
C PHE A 113 -3.27 1.26 -1.23
N ARG A 114 -3.93 2.39 -0.97
CA ARG A 114 -3.53 3.31 0.11
C ARG A 114 -3.55 2.62 1.47
N GLN A 115 -4.60 1.87 1.78
CA GLN A 115 -4.70 1.11 3.04
C GLN A 115 -3.57 0.07 3.16
N ALA A 116 -3.26 -0.65 2.09
CA ALA A 116 -2.17 -1.62 2.09
C ALA A 116 -0.81 -0.97 2.32
N ILE A 117 -0.55 0.20 1.72
CA ILE A 117 0.67 0.98 1.94
C ILE A 117 0.73 1.45 3.41
N THR A 118 -0.35 2.02 3.93
CA THR A 118 -0.40 2.51 5.33
C THR A 118 -0.13 1.35 6.29
N PHE A 119 -0.79 0.21 6.11
CA PHE A 119 -0.59 -0.96 6.95
C PHE A 119 0.86 -1.45 6.93
N ASN A 120 1.50 -1.47 5.76
CA ASN A 120 2.90 -1.89 5.64
C ASN A 120 3.86 -0.88 6.31
N LEU A 121 3.61 0.41 6.15
CA LEU A 121 4.39 1.46 6.81
C LEU A 121 4.26 1.39 8.33
N GLU A 122 3.07 1.13 8.87
CA GLU A 122 2.86 0.97 10.31
C GLU A 122 3.54 -0.29 10.85
N ALA A 123 3.52 -1.40 10.11
CA ALA A 123 4.16 -2.65 10.50
C ALA A 123 5.69 -2.55 10.55
N THR A 124 6.30 -1.66 9.76
CA THR A 124 7.75 -1.44 9.67
C THR A 124 8.21 -0.15 10.36
N ASN A 125 7.41 0.39 11.29
CA ASN A 125 7.60 1.74 11.85
C ASN A 125 8.99 1.93 12.51
N ASP A 126 9.51 0.93 13.21
CA ASP A 126 10.83 1.01 13.85
C ASP A 126 11.99 0.97 12.82
N GLU A 127 11.79 0.30 11.69
CA GLU A 127 12.78 0.25 10.59
C GLU A 127 12.72 1.48 9.68
N ASN A 128 11.62 2.24 9.74
CA ASN A 128 11.36 3.40 8.89
C ASN A 128 11.75 4.74 9.53
N LYS A 129 12.40 4.74 10.71
CA LYS A 129 12.91 5.99 11.29
C LYS A 129 13.95 6.61 10.36
N ILE A 130 13.87 7.92 10.22
CA ILE A 130 14.77 8.72 9.39
C ILE A 130 15.83 9.40 10.24
N GLY A 131 16.92 9.84 9.62
CA GLY A 131 18.01 10.51 10.32
C GLY A 131 19.10 9.55 10.80
N GLY A 132 19.78 9.93 11.86
CA GLY A 132 20.93 9.28 12.45
C GLY A 132 22.10 10.27 12.61
N ASP A 133 23.26 9.77 13.04
CA ASP A 133 24.46 10.59 13.22
C ASP A 133 24.86 11.28 11.91
N ASP A 134 25.19 12.57 12.00
CA ASP A 134 25.58 13.44 10.87
C ASP A 134 24.50 13.64 9.78
N VAL A 135 23.26 13.16 10.00
CA VAL A 135 22.15 13.38 9.07
C VAL A 135 21.33 14.59 9.51
N VAL A 136 21.03 15.45 8.53
CA VAL A 136 20.14 16.60 8.71
C VAL A 136 18.73 16.23 8.24
N VAL A 137 17.74 16.48 9.09
CA VAL A 137 16.32 16.31 8.79
C VAL A 137 15.61 17.66 8.88
N GLU A 138 14.95 18.02 7.80
CA GLU A 138 14.05 19.18 7.74
C GLU A 138 12.66 18.77 8.19
N ILE A 139 12.09 19.47 9.18
CA ILE A 139 10.73 19.21 9.69
C ILE A 139 9.88 20.46 9.49
N ASP A 140 8.69 20.25 8.91
CA ASP A 140 7.72 21.31 8.70
C ASP A 140 6.30 20.80 8.94
N GLU A 141 5.38 21.71 9.26
CA GLU A 141 3.96 21.41 9.41
C GLU A 141 3.10 22.13 8.38
N SER A 142 2.09 21.43 7.90
CA SER A 142 1.11 21.96 6.97
C SER A 142 -0.32 21.66 7.40
N LYS A 143 -1.23 22.60 7.18
CA LYS A 143 -2.66 22.41 7.43
C LYS A 143 -3.39 22.06 6.13
N PHE A 144 -3.81 20.80 6.01
CA PHE A 144 -4.62 20.33 4.90
C PHE A 144 -6.11 20.59 5.14
N GLY A 145 -6.80 21.06 4.13
CA GLY A 145 -8.22 21.35 4.18
C GLY A 145 -8.51 22.84 4.10
N LYS A 146 -8.61 23.34 2.88
CA LYS A 146 -9.11 24.70 2.59
C LYS A 146 -10.48 24.60 1.93
N ARG A 147 -11.36 25.57 2.25
CA ARG A 147 -12.60 25.75 1.47
C ARG A 147 -12.24 26.06 0.03
N LYS A 148 -12.87 25.35 -0.91
CA LYS A 148 -12.73 25.65 -2.33
C LYS A 148 -13.30 27.05 -2.58
N TYR A 149 -12.49 27.97 -3.09
CA TYR A 149 -12.84 29.37 -3.34
C TYR A 149 -13.36 30.14 -2.13
N ASN A 150 -13.00 29.76 -0.91
CA ASN A 150 -13.48 30.37 0.35
C ASN A 150 -15.02 30.36 0.51
N ARG A 151 -15.72 29.49 -0.22
CA ARG A 151 -17.19 29.35 -0.19
C ARG A 151 -17.61 28.04 0.48
N GLY A 152 -18.85 28.01 1.01
CA GLY A 152 -19.42 26.85 1.70
C GLY A 152 -19.06 26.77 3.19
N HIS A 153 -19.36 25.62 3.83
CA HIS A 153 -19.09 25.39 5.25
C HIS A 153 -17.60 25.47 5.56
N ARG A 154 -17.28 26.00 6.76
CA ARG A 154 -15.90 26.02 7.26
C ARG A 154 -15.43 24.58 7.43
N VAL A 155 -14.37 24.22 6.69
CA VAL A 155 -13.69 22.94 6.86
C VAL A 155 -12.60 23.14 7.88
N GLU A 156 -12.66 22.43 9.00
CA GLU A 156 -11.54 22.32 9.92
C GLU A 156 -10.47 21.47 9.26
N GLY A 157 -9.36 22.11 8.90
CA GLY A 157 -8.25 21.40 8.26
C GLY A 157 -7.56 20.48 9.26
N VAL A 158 -6.86 19.48 8.72
CA VAL A 158 -6.04 18.54 9.48
C VAL A 158 -4.60 19.00 9.46
N TRP A 159 -3.96 19.03 10.61
CA TRP A 159 -2.53 19.29 10.70
C TRP A 159 -1.76 18.01 10.33
N VAL A 160 -0.76 18.19 9.49
CA VAL A 160 0.20 17.14 9.11
C VAL A 160 1.59 17.69 9.34
N VAL A 161 2.41 16.94 10.05
CA VAL A 161 3.83 17.22 10.26
C VAL A 161 4.62 16.24 9.41
N GLY A 162 5.58 16.74 8.67
CA GLY A 162 6.46 15.93 7.83
C GLY A 162 7.92 16.21 8.14
N GLY A 163 8.76 15.21 7.95
CA GLY A 163 10.20 15.34 8.01
C GLY A 163 10.86 14.70 6.80
N ARG A 164 11.98 15.26 6.34
CA ARG A 164 12.74 14.78 5.19
C ARG A 164 14.23 14.90 5.42
N GLU A 165 14.97 13.83 5.11
CA GLU A 165 16.42 13.85 5.13
C GLU A 165 17.02 14.68 4.00
N ARG A 166 18.12 15.36 4.29
CA ARG A 166 19.01 15.99 3.30
C ARG A 166 20.07 14.99 2.78
N THR A 167 19.65 13.75 2.53
CA THR A 167 20.50 12.70 1.96
C THR A 167 20.16 12.43 0.51
N GLY A 168 20.97 11.60 -0.18
CA GLY A 168 20.66 11.13 -1.54
C GLY A 168 19.33 10.37 -1.61
N ASP A 169 19.04 9.56 -0.60
CA ASP A 169 17.83 8.72 -0.52
C ASP A 169 16.56 9.53 -0.19
N LYS A 170 16.73 10.71 0.41
CA LYS A 170 15.64 11.64 0.73
C LYS A 170 14.48 10.96 1.48
N ARG A 171 14.79 10.06 2.41
CA ARG A 171 13.76 9.38 3.21
C ARG A 171 12.90 10.41 3.92
N MET A 172 11.62 10.09 4.11
CA MET A 172 10.66 11.03 4.68
C MET A 172 9.62 10.31 5.54
N PHE A 173 9.04 11.05 6.47
CA PHE A 173 7.79 10.66 7.14
C PHE A 173 6.75 11.77 7.00
N ALA A 174 5.49 11.41 7.16
CA ALA A 174 4.38 12.36 7.30
C ALA A 174 3.34 11.77 8.24
N ALA A 175 2.95 12.53 9.25
CA ALA A 175 2.00 12.08 10.24
C ALA A 175 0.93 13.15 10.54
N LYS A 176 -0.31 12.68 10.73
CA LYS A 176 -1.39 13.54 11.18
C LYS A 176 -1.22 13.85 12.67
N VAL A 177 -1.42 15.10 13.03
CA VAL A 177 -1.44 15.54 14.44
C VAL A 177 -2.70 16.32 14.76
N ASP A 178 -3.18 16.20 15.99
CA ASP A 178 -4.38 16.91 16.42
C ASP A 178 -4.09 18.39 16.76
N ASN A 179 -2.89 18.68 17.24
CA ASN A 179 -2.41 20.01 17.56
C ASN A 179 -0.90 20.14 17.32
N ARG A 180 -0.38 21.36 17.48
CA ARG A 180 1.06 21.68 17.31
C ARG A 180 1.72 22.03 18.65
N SER A 181 1.29 21.44 19.75
CA SER A 181 1.96 21.64 21.02
C SER A 181 3.36 21.02 20.99
N ALA A 182 4.28 21.57 21.75
CA ALA A 182 5.63 21.05 21.87
C ALA A 182 5.63 19.55 22.26
N GLU A 183 4.75 19.15 23.16
CA GLU A 183 4.59 17.78 23.61
C GLU A 183 4.23 16.85 22.43
N THR A 184 3.23 17.23 21.60
CA THR A 184 2.81 16.47 20.43
C THR A 184 3.92 16.35 19.40
N LEU A 185 4.61 17.46 19.12
CA LEU A 185 5.69 17.48 18.11
C LEU A 185 6.92 16.71 18.58
N LEU A 186 7.32 16.83 19.83
CA LEU A 186 8.46 16.09 20.39
C LEU A 186 8.19 14.57 20.41
N ALA A 187 6.99 14.14 20.81
CA ALA A 187 6.61 12.74 20.77
C ALA A 187 6.66 12.18 19.34
N LEU A 188 6.19 12.95 18.36
CA LEU A 188 6.24 12.58 16.95
C LEU A 188 7.69 12.45 16.44
N ILE A 189 8.54 13.42 16.77
CA ILE A 189 9.95 13.41 16.39
C ILE A 189 10.65 12.17 16.98
N GLN A 190 10.45 11.88 18.25
CA GLN A 190 11.03 10.68 18.90
C GLN A 190 10.55 9.37 18.26
N CYS A 191 9.33 9.36 17.75
CA CYS A 191 8.77 8.19 17.07
C CYS A 191 9.39 7.96 15.68
N HIS A 192 9.68 9.03 14.93
CA HIS A 192 10.05 8.94 13.51
C HIS A 192 11.51 9.30 13.20
N VAL A 193 12.23 9.89 14.13
CA VAL A 193 13.61 10.37 13.91
C VAL A 193 14.58 9.61 14.83
N LEU A 194 15.71 9.20 14.28
CA LEU A 194 16.76 8.53 15.02
C LEU A 194 17.52 9.51 15.93
N PRO A 195 18.02 9.06 17.09
CA PRO A 195 18.94 9.87 17.90
C PRO A 195 20.19 10.29 17.12
N GLY A 196 20.81 11.41 17.48
CA GLY A 196 21.98 11.93 16.78
C GLY A 196 21.68 12.81 15.55
N THR A 197 20.41 12.88 15.14
CA THR A 197 19.96 13.67 13.97
C THR A 197 20.00 15.17 14.28
N THR A 198 20.51 15.97 13.34
CA THR A 198 20.36 17.42 13.33
C THR A 198 19.00 17.78 12.74
N ILE A 199 18.16 18.47 13.49
CA ILE A 199 16.82 18.91 13.06
C ILE A 199 16.87 20.40 12.69
N LEU A 200 16.27 20.75 11.53
CA LEU A 200 16.08 22.11 11.03
C LEU A 200 14.60 22.42 10.83
#